data_f64b7b4f00e6087362277829e34eb956
#
_entry.id   f64b7b4f00e6087362277829e34eb956
#
_cell.length_a   1.000
_cell.length_b   1.000
_cell.length_c   1.000
_cell.angle_alpha   90.00
_cell.angle_beta   90.00
_cell.angle_gamma   90.00
#
_symmetry.space_group_name_H-M   'P 1'
#
loop_
_entity.id
_entity.type
_entity.pdbx_description
1 polymer ?
#
loop_
_entity_poly.entity_id
_entity_poly.type
_entity_poly.pdbx_seq_one_letter_code
_entity_poly.pdbx_strand_id
1 'polypeptide(L)'
;MEDVLDVYHRPHDPLRPVVCLDETSRQVLANTRDPLPVAPGRPARHDPEYERKGVVNCFLVTEPLRGWRQVRLSDQRTRLDWAACVKELIDSHYPDAERIVLIMDQLNTHSPASLYEAFPPAEAKRLDDKLEIHHTPKHGSWLNVAEIELSALQRQCLNRRLGDRTQPGRHHVRLALYHQRCPHQAQTPLSSNSRVTEH
;
A
#
# COMPACT_ATOMS: atom_id res chain seq x y z
N MET A 1 12.06 16.55 11.00
CA MET A 1 10.75 17.07 10.61
C MET A 1 10.89 17.98 9.40
N GLU A 2 11.78 18.96 9.43
CA GLU A 2 12.07 19.86 8.30
C GLU A 2 12.48 19.11 7.04
N ASP A 3 13.37 18.14 7.15
CA ASP A 3 13.80 17.28 6.06
C ASP A 3 12.64 16.66 5.26
N VAL A 4 11.64 16.08 5.95
CA VAL A 4 10.47 15.48 5.30
C VAL A 4 9.58 16.54 4.65
N LEU A 5 9.43 17.70 5.30
CA LEU A 5 8.68 18.82 4.72
C LEU A 5 9.37 19.37 3.47
N ASP A 6 10.70 19.47 3.48
CA ASP A 6 11.47 19.90 2.32
C ASP A 6 11.32 18.94 1.15
N VAL A 7 11.24 17.62 1.44
CA VAL A 7 10.96 16.62 0.41
C VAL A 7 9.58 16.85 -0.22
N TYR A 8 8.54 17.11 0.59
CA TYR A 8 7.19 17.37 0.06
C TYR A 8 7.06 18.67 -0.75
N HIS A 9 7.97 19.61 -0.57
CA HIS A 9 8.01 20.84 -1.37
C HIS A 9 8.70 20.64 -2.74
N ARG A 10 9.35 19.50 -2.96
CA ARG A 10 9.97 19.21 -4.25
C ARG A 10 8.89 19.10 -5.35
N PRO A 11 9.14 19.66 -6.55
CA PRO A 11 8.25 19.47 -7.68
C PRO A 11 8.21 18.01 -8.08
N HIS A 12 7.10 17.59 -8.73
CA HIS A 12 6.98 16.24 -9.27
C HIS A 12 8.06 15.99 -10.32
N ASP A 13 8.86 14.94 -10.13
CA ASP A 13 9.89 14.46 -11.05
C ASP A 13 9.70 12.95 -11.26
N PRO A 14 9.35 12.49 -12.49
CA PRO A 14 9.18 11.08 -12.78
C PRO A 14 10.45 10.23 -12.60
N LEU A 15 11.63 10.83 -12.73
CA LEU A 15 12.90 10.15 -12.52
C LEU A 15 13.30 10.07 -11.04
N ARG A 16 12.69 10.93 -10.22
CA ARG A 16 12.90 10.97 -8.77
C ARG A 16 11.57 11.09 -8.00
N PRO A 17 10.66 10.11 -8.16
CA PRO A 17 9.35 10.14 -7.52
C PRO A 17 9.47 10.15 -6.00
N VAL A 18 8.62 10.95 -5.35
CA VAL A 18 8.47 10.97 -3.89
C VAL A 18 7.39 9.96 -3.51
N VAL A 19 7.79 8.93 -2.79
CA VAL A 19 6.94 7.80 -2.42
C VAL A 19 6.92 7.65 -0.89
N CYS A 20 5.74 7.47 -0.33
CA CYS A 20 5.54 7.18 1.09
C CYS A 20 5.19 5.70 1.26
N LEU A 21 5.81 5.05 2.24
CA LEU A 21 5.55 3.66 2.61
C LEU A 21 5.19 3.58 4.08
N ASP A 22 4.19 2.77 4.38
CA ASP A 22 3.79 2.46 5.76
C ASP A 22 3.10 1.09 5.81
N GLU A 23 3.01 0.50 7.01
CA GLU A 23 2.35 -0.78 7.19
C GLU A 23 1.35 -0.79 8.34
N THR A 24 0.36 -1.66 8.21
CA THR A 24 -0.61 -1.93 9.27
C THR A 24 -0.96 -3.41 9.33
N SER A 25 -1.17 -3.91 10.55
CA SER A 25 -1.65 -5.27 10.78
C SER A 25 -3.15 -5.27 11.04
N ARG A 26 -3.85 -6.26 10.50
CA ARG A 26 -5.29 -6.41 10.69
C ARG A 26 -5.65 -7.83 11.11
N GLN A 27 -6.43 -7.93 12.17
CA GLN A 27 -7.02 -9.18 12.56
C GLN A 27 -8.17 -9.54 11.62
N VAL A 28 -8.10 -10.73 11.05
CA VAL A 28 -9.16 -11.29 10.21
C VAL A 28 -10.21 -11.92 11.13
N LEU A 29 -11.42 -11.41 11.08
CA LEU A 29 -12.55 -11.87 11.88
C LEU A 29 -13.59 -12.51 10.98
N ALA A 30 -14.08 -13.68 11.36
CA ALA A 30 -15.23 -14.34 10.74
C ALA A 30 -16.43 -14.32 11.68
N ASN A 31 -17.64 -14.25 11.13
CA ASN A 31 -18.85 -14.43 11.91
C ASN A 31 -18.98 -15.88 12.32
N THR A 32 -19.38 -16.17 13.56
CA THR A 32 -19.70 -17.52 14.04
C THR A 32 -21.03 -18.00 13.48
N ARG A 33 -21.94 -17.07 13.16
CA ARG A 33 -23.27 -17.32 12.58
C ARG A 33 -23.53 -16.34 11.44
N ASP A 34 -24.34 -16.75 10.49
CA ASP A 34 -24.76 -15.87 9.41
C ASP A 34 -25.57 -14.69 9.96
N PRO A 35 -25.27 -13.44 9.54
CA PRO A 35 -26.02 -12.28 9.93
C PRO A 35 -27.49 -12.40 9.47
N LEU A 36 -28.41 -12.00 10.33
CA LEU A 36 -29.82 -11.87 9.93
C LEU A 36 -30.00 -10.65 9.05
N PRO A 37 -30.53 -10.80 7.83
CA PRO A 37 -30.70 -9.69 6.90
C PRO A 37 -31.70 -8.66 7.42
N VAL A 38 -31.63 -7.45 6.86
CA VAL A 38 -32.65 -6.41 7.08
C VAL A 38 -34.01 -6.91 6.60
N ALA A 39 -35.04 -6.73 7.43
CA ALA A 39 -36.44 -6.97 7.07
C ALA A 39 -37.27 -5.74 7.46
N PRO A 40 -38.47 -5.53 6.88
CA PRO A 40 -39.37 -4.42 7.27
C PRO A 40 -39.60 -4.39 8.78
N GLY A 41 -39.25 -3.24 9.41
CA GLY A 41 -39.32 -3.05 10.85
C GLY A 41 -38.28 -3.76 11.70
N ARG A 42 -37.28 -4.45 11.05
CA ARG A 42 -36.20 -5.14 11.76
C ARG A 42 -34.85 -4.76 11.15
N PRO A 43 -33.98 -4.07 11.89
CA PRO A 43 -32.59 -3.80 11.43
C PRO A 43 -31.81 -5.10 11.31
N ALA A 44 -30.76 -5.08 10.50
CA ALA A 44 -29.81 -6.20 10.44
C ALA A 44 -29.25 -6.51 11.82
N ARG A 45 -29.15 -7.80 12.15
CA ARG A 45 -28.56 -8.25 13.42
C ARG A 45 -27.32 -9.08 13.12
N HIS A 46 -26.22 -8.72 13.77
CA HIS A 46 -24.98 -9.45 13.75
C HIS A 46 -24.76 -10.09 15.12
N ASP A 47 -24.23 -11.31 15.12
CA ASP A 47 -23.81 -11.94 16.37
C ASP A 47 -22.59 -11.15 16.92
N PRO A 48 -22.54 -10.80 18.21
CA PRO A 48 -21.37 -10.20 18.81
C PRO A 48 -20.17 -11.15 18.85
N GLU A 49 -20.42 -12.46 18.83
CA GLU A 49 -19.36 -13.46 18.77
C GLU A 49 -18.68 -13.48 17.41
N TYR A 50 -17.37 -13.68 17.42
CA TYR A 50 -16.56 -13.80 16.21
C TYR A 50 -15.43 -14.80 16.40
N GLU A 51 -15.05 -15.41 15.31
CA GLU A 51 -13.89 -16.30 15.24
C GLU A 51 -12.69 -15.54 14.66
N ARG A 52 -11.52 -15.67 15.30
CA ARG A 52 -10.27 -15.11 14.81
C ARG A 52 -9.67 -16.06 13.77
N LYS A 53 -9.49 -15.57 12.54
CA LYS A 53 -8.95 -16.33 11.39
C LYS A 53 -7.49 -15.98 11.07
N GLY A 54 -6.81 -15.28 11.98
CA GLY A 54 -5.42 -14.89 11.81
C GLY A 54 -5.23 -13.38 11.71
N VAL A 55 -4.03 -12.98 11.31
CA VAL A 55 -3.64 -11.60 11.07
C VAL A 55 -3.12 -11.49 9.65
N VAL A 56 -3.47 -10.43 8.96
CA VAL A 56 -2.90 -10.04 7.68
C VAL A 56 -2.20 -8.71 7.82
N ASN A 57 -1.03 -8.58 7.23
CA ASN A 57 -0.28 -7.34 7.19
C ASN A 57 -0.44 -6.69 5.83
N CYS A 58 -0.60 -5.37 5.82
CA CYS A 58 -0.76 -4.56 4.63
C CYS A 58 0.40 -3.57 4.58
N PHE A 59 1.24 -3.66 3.55
CA PHE A 59 2.17 -2.61 3.18
C PHE A 59 1.46 -1.71 2.19
N LEU A 60 1.36 -0.43 2.50
CA LEU A 60 0.79 0.57 1.63
C LEU A 60 1.91 1.47 1.11
N VAL A 61 1.94 1.63 -0.19
CA VAL A 61 2.85 2.52 -0.90
C VAL A 61 2.02 3.56 -1.63
N THR A 62 2.37 4.84 -1.52
CA THR A 62 1.67 5.91 -2.21
C THR A 62 2.64 6.96 -2.74
N GLU A 63 2.37 7.48 -3.94
CA GLU A 63 3.00 8.65 -4.53
C GLU A 63 2.01 9.82 -4.43
N PRO A 64 2.15 10.72 -3.43
CA PRO A 64 1.15 11.75 -3.15
C PRO A 64 0.90 12.68 -4.34
N LEU A 65 1.96 13.12 -5.02
CA LEU A 65 1.86 14.09 -6.12
C LEU A 65 1.18 13.52 -7.36
N ARG A 66 1.24 12.19 -7.54
CA ARG A 66 0.59 11.50 -8.66
C ARG A 66 -0.78 10.94 -8.26
N GLY A 67 -1.08 10.86 -6.95
CA GLY A 67 -2.27 10.20 -6.43
C GLY A 67 -2.26 8.68 -6.64
N TRP A 68 -1.11 8.08 -6.94
CA TRP A 68 -0.95 6.65 -7.10
C TRP A 68 -0.77 5.96 -5.74
N ARG A 69 -1.32 4.76 -5.63
CA ARG A 69 -1.20 3.95 -4.43
C ARG A 69 -1.30 2.46 -4.76
N GLN A 70 -0.64 1.67 -3.94
CA GLN A 70 -0.68 0.21 -3.98
C GLN A 70 -0.70 -0.35 -2.58
N VAL A 71 -1.37 -1.48 -2.42
CA VAL A 71 -1.39 -2.27 -1.20
C VAL A 71 -0.87 -3.67 -1.50
N ARG A 72 0.15 -4.08 -0.79
CA ARG A 72 0.68 -5.44 -0.78
C ARG A 72 0.28 -6.13 0.52
N LEU A 73 -0.24 -7.35 0.42
CA LEU A 73 -0.55 -8.19 1.57
C LEU A 73 0.61 -9.14 1.87
N SER A 74 0.86 -9.36 3.16
CA SER A 74 1.83 -10.33 3.65
C SER A 74 1.30 -11.03 4.90
N ASP A 75 1.69 -12.28 5.09
CA ASP A 75 1.37 -13.02 6.30
C ASP A 75 2.19 -12.53 7.51
N GLN A 76 3.34 -11.96 7.25
CA GLN A 76 4.26 -11.44 8.25
C GLN A 76 4.67 -9.99 7.95
N ARG A 77 5.29 -9.34 8.94
CA ARG A 77 5.82 -7.99 8.86
C ARG A 77 7.30 -8.02 9.23
N THR A 78 8.05 -8.75 8.44
CA THR A 78 9.48 -8.96 8.65
C THR A 78 10.32 -8.02 7.78
N ARG A 79 11.63 -8.00 8.04
CA ARG A 79 12.61 -7.33 7.19
C ARG A 79 12.58 -7.83 5.75
N LEU A 80 12.34 -9.15 5.57
CA LEU A 80 12.24 -9.77 4.25
C LEU A 80 11.00 -9.31 3.49
N ASP A 81 9.87 -9.14 4.18
CA ASP A 81 8.62 -8.64 3.57
C ASP A 81 8.79 -7.19 3.11
N TRP A 82 9.43 -6.36 3.94
CA TRP A 82 9.76 -4.99 3.56
C TRP A 82 10.70 -4.94 2.35
N ALA A 83 11.78 -5.72 2.39
CA ALA A 83 12.75 -5.79 1.29
C ALA A 83 12.09 -6.25 -0.02
N ALA A 84 11.19 -7.22 0.04
CA ALA A 84 10.41 -7.68 -1.11
C ALA A 84 9.44 -6.60 -1.63
N CYS A 85 8.83 -5.81 -0.74
CA CYS A 85 7.99 -4.68 -1.11
C CYS A 85 8.81 -3.60 -1.84
N VAL A 86 9.99 -3.25 -1.32
CA VAL A 86 10.90 -2.28 -1.94
C VAL A 86 11.38 -2.76 -3.31
N LYS A 87 11.74 -4.04 -3.44
CA LYS A 87 12.13 -4.61 -4.73
C LYS A 87 11.01 -4.52 -5.76
N GLU A 88 9.79 -4.88 -5.38
CA GLU A 88 8.62 -4.77 -6.26
C GLU A 88 8.37 -3.31 -6.68
N LEU A 89 8.51 -2.37 -5.74
CA LEU A 89 8.39 -0.94 -6.00
C LEU A 89 9.39 -0.48 -7.08
N ILE A 90 10.66 -0.84 -6.94
CA ILE A 90 11.72 -0.44 -7.86
C ILE A 90 11.55 -1.12 -9.22
N ASP A 91 11.38 -2.45 -9.25
CA ASP A 91 11.45 -3.23 -10.48
C ASP A 91 10.16 -3.17 -11.30
N SER A 92 9.00 -3.05 -10.63
CA SER A 92 7.70 -3.14 -11.30
C SER A 92 7.00 -1.78 -11.48
N HIS A 93 7.17 -0.85 -10.53
CA HIS A 93 6.43 0.41 -10.55
C HIS A 93 7.27 1.59 -11.03
N TYR A 94 8.57 1.57 -10.75
CA TYR A 94 9.50 2.64 -11.10
C TYR A 94 10.79 2.12 -11.75
N PRO A 95 10.71 1.26 -12.79
CA PRO A 95 11.90 0.69 -13.42
C PRO A 95 12.83 1.75 -14.01
N ASP A 96 12.25 2.82 -14.55
CA ASP A 96 12.97 3.91 -15.22
C ASP A 96 13.44 5.02 -14.29
N ALA A 97 13.03 5.00 -13.01
CA ALA A 97 13.44 6.01 -12.05
C ALA A 97 14.97 5.93 -11.82
N GLU A 98 15.60 7.09 -11.78
CA GLU A 98 17.00 7.19 -11.36
C GLU A 98 17.14 6.87 -9.86
N ARG A 99 16.24 7.44 -9.07
CA ARG A 99 16.20 7.25 -7.62
C ARG A 99 14.78 7.46 -7.09
N ILE A 100 14.36 6.66 -6.15
CA ILE A 100 13.08 6.80 -5.45
C ILE A 100 13.33 7.49 -4.12
N VAL A 101 12.70 8.64 -3.90
CA VAL A 101 12.72 9.36 -2.62
C VAL A 101 11.67 8.72 -1.72
N LEU A 102 12.12 7.86 -0.79
CA LEU A 102 11.25 7.03 0.04
C LEU A 102 11.09 7.62 1.44
N ILE A 103 9.87 8.02 1.78
CA ILE A 103 9.48 8.48 3.12
C ILE A 103 8.84 7.32 3.87
N MET A 104 9.35 7.01 5.05
CA MET A 104 8.83 5.95 5.92
C MET A 104 9.14 6.23 7.39
N ASP A 105 8.55 5.45 8.30
CA ASP A 105 8.90 5.50 9.70
C ASP A 105 10.26 4.84 10.00
N GLN A 106 10.79 5.10 11.19
CA GLN A 106 12.11 4.60 11.62
C GLN A 106 11.98 3.26 12.35
N LEU A 107 11.28 2.27 11.77
CA LEU A 107 11.27 0.92 12.31
C LEU A 107 12.59 0.19 12.02
N ASN A 108 12.99 -0.69 12.95
CA ASN A 108 14.20 -1.50 12.80
C ASN A 108 14.18 -2.43 11.57
N THR A 109 13.00 -2.72 11.03
CA THR A 109 12.80 -3.51 9.82
C THR A 109 13.00 -2.69 8.54
N HIS A 110 12.93 -1.36 8.63
CA HIS A 110 12.99 -0.42 7.52
C HIS A 110 14.40 0.17 7.38
N SER A 111 15.33 -0.64 6.95
CA SER A 111 16.71 -0.20 6.76
C SER A 111 17.36 -0.86 5.56
N PRO A 112 18.36 -0.22 4.93
CA PRO A 112 19.15 -0.83 3.86
C PRO A 112 19.74 -2.19 4.23
N ALA A 113 20.10 -2.41 5.51
CA ALA A 113 20.58 -3.70 5.98
C ALA A 113 19.60 -4.85 5.72
N SER A 114 18.30 -4.58 5.72
CA SER A 114 17.27 -5.57 5.41
C SER A 114 17.32 -6.07 3.96
N LEU A 115 17.81 -5.24 3.02
CA LEU A 115 18.01 -5.64 1.64
C LEU A 115 19.14 -6.67 1.53
N TYR A 116 20.22 -6.47 2.30
CA TYR A 116 21.36 -7.39 2.32
C TYR A 116 21.07 -8.72 3.06
N GLU A 117 20.06 -8.72 3.94
CA GLU A 117 19.55 -9.96 4.53
C GLU A 117 18.67 -10.75 3.54
N ALA A 118 17.92 -10.04 2.69
CA ALA A 118 16.93 -10.63 1.77
C ALA A 118 17.52 -11.07 0.44
N PHE A 119 18.55 -10.37 -0.08
CA PHE A 119 19.06 -10.53 -1.43
C PHE A 119 20.58 -10.72 -1.47
N PRO A 120 21.12 -11.31 -2.54
CA PRO A 120 22.57 -11.33 -2.78
C PRO A 120 23.15 -9.92 -2.79
N PRO A 121 24.42 -9.73 -2.37
CA PRO A 121 25.03 -8.41 -2.18
C PRO A 121 24.95 -7.48 -3.41
N ALA A 122 25.12 -8.01 -4.61
CA ALA A 122 25.03 -7.23 -5.84
C ALA A 122 23.61 -6.66 -6.07
N GLU A 123 22.59 -7.47 -5.80
CA GLU A 123 21.20 -7.08 -5.93
C GLU A 123 20.80 -6.10 -4.82
N ALA A 124 21.17 -6.40 -3.57
CA ALA A 124 20.92 -5.51 -2.44
C ALA A 124 21.50 -4.12 -2.68
N LYS A 125 22.76 -4.06 -3.18
CA LYS A 125 23.40 -2.80 -3.52
C LYS A 125 22.66 -2.07 -4.65
N ARG A 126 22.24 -2.76 -5.71
CA ARG A 126 21.48 -2.18 -6.81
C ARG A 126 20.19 -1.51 -6.31
N LEU A 127 19.49 -2.18 -5.39
CA LEU A 127 18.26 -1.66 -4.79
C LEU A 127 18.56 -0.46 -3.88
N ASP A 128 19.57 -0.55 -3.04
CA ASP A 128 19.99 0.51 -2.12
C ASP A 128 20.42 1.78 -2.88
N ASP A 129 21.21 1.64 -3.95
CA ASP A 129 21.65 2.76 -4.81
C ASP A 129 20.46 3.49 -5.47
N LYS A 130 19.30 2.84 -5.62
CA LYS A 130 18.05 3.41 -6.15
C LYS A 130 17.21 4.15 -5.10
N LEU A 131 17.59 4.13 -3.83
CA LEU A 131 16.81 4.71 -2.74
C LEU A 131 17.46 5.99 -2.20
N GLU A 132 16.62 6.97 -1.90
CA GLU A 132 16.91 8.13 -1.08
C GLU A 132 15.91 8.10 0.09
N ILE A 133 16.36 7.64 1.26
CA ILE A 133 15.47 7.34 2.37
C ILE A 133 15.38 8.52 3.33
N HIS A 134 14.16 8.94 3.65
CA HIS A 134 13.83 9.96 4.63
C HIS A 134 12.94 9.38 5.70
N HIS A 135 13.39 9.46 6.95
CA HIS A 135 12.63 8.94 8.08
C HIS A 135 11.79 10.01 8.76
N THR A 136 10.53 9.69 9.05
CA THR A 136 9.72 10.54 9.93
C THR A 136 10.29 10.52 11.35
N PRO A 137 10.20 11.63 12.10
CA PRO A 137 10.67 11.66 13.49
C PRO A 137 9.80 10.74 14.37
N LYS A 138 10.39 10.26 15.47
CA LYS A 138 9.79 9.27 16.37
C LYS A 138 8.35 9.57 16.83
N HIS A 139 7.95 10.82 16.89
CA HIS A 139 6.59 11.26 17.28
C HIS A 139 5.90 12.05 16.16
N GLY A 140 6.33 11.85 14.92
CA GLY A 140 5.86 12.57 13.74
C GLY A 140 5.35 11.64 12.63
N SER A 141 4.79 10.49 12.97
CA SER A 141 4.23 9.54 11.99
C SER A 141 3.16 10.20 11.10
N TRP A 142 2.43 11.17 11.63
CA TRP A 142 1.47 11.98 10.88
C TRP A 142 2.05 12.74 9.68
N LEU A 143 3.38 12.89 9.62
CA LEU A 143 4.08 13.41 8.44
C LEU A 143 4.16 12.40 7.30
N ASN A 144 3.94 11.11 7.58
CA ASN A 144 3.88 10.09 6.53
C ASN A 144 2.49 10.09 5.88
N VAL A 145 2.39 10.54 4.64
CA VAL A 145 1.11 10.57 3.90
C VAL A 145 0.51 9.16 3.77
N ALA A 146 1.33 8.11 3.77
CA ALA A 146 0.85 6.73 3.74
C ALA A 146 -0.05 6.39 4.95
N GLU A 147 0.15 7.01 6.13
CA GLU A 147 -0.72 6.84 7.30
C GLU A 147 -2.15 7.34 7.04
N ILE A 148 -2.29 8.46 6.31
CA ILE A 148 -3.60 8.99 5.91
C ILE A 148 -4.31 8.00 4.99
N GLU A 149 -3.58 7.45 4.02
CA GLU A 149 -4.10 6.46 3.06
C GLU A 149 -4.47 5.13 3.75
N LEU A 150 -3.67 4.68 4.73
CA LEU A 150 -4.01 3.52 5.58
C LEU A 150 -5.30 3.76 6.36
N SER A 151 -5.49 4.96 6.91
CA SER A 151 -6.72 5.34 7.61
C SER A 151 -7.92 5.34 6.68
N ALA A 152 -7.77 5.82 5.44
CA ALA A 152 -8.82 5.77 4.42
C ALA A 152 -9.15 4.32 4.03
N LEU A 153 -8.12 3.50 3.76
CA LEU A 153 -8.25 2.08 3.45
C LEU A 153 -9.00 1.34 4.57
N GLN A 154 -8.63 1.62 5.82
CA GLN A 154 -9.28 1.02 6.98
C GLN A 154 -10.77 1.34 7.03
N ARG A 155 -11.15 2.61 6.90
CA ARG A 155 -12.55 3.04 6.97
C ARG A 155 -13.39 2.52 5.82
N GLN A 156 -12.83 2.49 4.61
CA GLN A 156 -13.57 2.16 3.39
C GLN A 156 -13.63 0.66 3.11
N CYS A 157 -12.58 -0.09 3.45
CA CYS A 157 -12.41 -1.46 2.99
C CYS A 157 -12.27 -2.48 4.12
N LEU A 158 -11.54 -2.16 5.21
CA LEU A 158 -11.11 -3.15 6.19
C LEU A 158 -12.00 -3.23 7.44
N ASN A 159 -12.94 -2.30 7.63
CA ASN A 159 -13.85 -2.32 8.79
C ASN A 159 -15.02 -3.31 8.65
N ARG A 160 -15.06 -4.09 7.57
CA ARG A 160 -16.09 -5.11 7.35
C ARG A 160 -15.62 -6.46 7.84
N ARG A 161 -16.49 -7.20 8.53
CA ARG A 161 -16.23 -8.60 8.89
C ARG A 161 -16.28 -9.47 7.64
N LEU A 162 -15.49 -10.55 7.66
CA LEU A 162 -15.62 -11.61 6.67
C LEU A 162 -17.02 -12.22 6.82
N GLY A 163 -17.84 -12.14 5.79
CA GLY A 163 -19.19 -12.69 5.80
C GLY A 163 -20.30 -11.72 5.43
N ASP A 164 -20.03 -10.41 5.37
CA ASP A 164 -21.05 -9.41 4.99
C ASP A 164 -21.46 -9.44 3.51
N ARG A 165 -20.87 -10.29 2.69
CA ARG A 165 -21.37 -10.68 1.35
C ARG A 165 -20.85 -12.06 0.96
N THR A 166 -21.77 -12.97 0.84
CA THR A 166 -21.74 -14.26 0.16
C THR A 166 -20.72 -14.40 -0.96
N GLN A 167 -19.61 -15.11 -0.70
CA GLN A 167 -19.04 -16.11 -1.61
C GLN A 167 -18.00 -16.95 -0.87
N PRO A 168 -18.12 -18.30 -0.89
CA PRO A 168 -17.12 -19.19 -0.35
C PRO A 168 -15.94 -19.29 -1.32
N GLY A 169 -14.74 -19.12 -0.83
CA GLY A 169 -13.55 -19.52 -1.56
C GLY A 169 -12.56 -18.39 -1.86
N ARG A 170 -11.41 -18.55 -1.22
CA ARG A 170 -10.15 -17.85 -1.39
C ARG A 170 -10.00 -16.52 -0.64
N HIS A 171 -9.12 -16.59 0.33
CA HIS A 171 -8.59 -15.46 1.14
C HIS A 171 -7.77 -14.41 0.35
N HIS A 172 -7.93 -14.31 -0.96
CA HIS A 172 -7.48 -13.16 -1.72
C HIS A 172 -8.55 -12.07 -1.65
N VAL A 173 -8.70 -11.55 -0.44
CA VAL A 173 -9.64 -10.49 -0.13
C VAL A 173 -9.33 -9.28 -1.00
N ARG A 174 -10.17 -9.05 -1.97
CA ARG A 174 -10.75 -7.80 -2.47
C ARG A 174 -10.01 -6.46 -2.20
N LEU A 175 -8.71 -6.45 -1.97
CA LEU A 175 -7.91 -5.24 -2.09
C LEU A 175 -7.76 -4.81 -3.56
N ALA A 176 -7.93 -5.72 -4.51
CA ALA A 176 -8.13 -5.40 -5.92
C ALA A 176 -9.34 -4.46 -6.18
N LEU A 177 -10.33 -4.42 -5.27
CA LEU A 177 -11.46 -3.49 -5.38
C LEU A 177 -11.16 -2.07 -4.89
N TYR A 178 -10.10 -1.86 -4.16
CA TYR A 178 -9.67 -0.52 -3.77
C TYR A 178 -9.17 0.26 -5.00
N HIS A 179 -8.49 -0.40 -5.92
CA HIS A 179 -8.12 0.19 -7.21
C HIS A 179 -9.30 0.49 -8.14
N GLN A 180 -10.40 -0.26 -8.04
CA GLN A 180 -11.56 -0.10 -8.92
C GLN A 180 -12.63 0.87 -8.42
N ARG A 181 -12.61 1.31 -7.15
CA ARG A 181 -13.68 2.13 -6.56
C ARG A 181 -13.27 3.55 -6.15
N CYS A 182 -12.08 4.01 -6.45
CA CYS A 182 -11.75 5.42 -6.39
C CYS A 182 -12.06 6.05 -7.75
N PRO A 183 -13.17 6.81 -7.91
CA PRO A 183 -13.60 7.32 -9.22
C PRO A 183 -12.74 8.46 -9.78
N HIS A 184 -11.64 8.81 -9.15
CA HIS A 184 -10.79 9.93 -9.57
C HIS A 184 -9.52 9.56 -10.33
N GLN A 185 -9.36 8.30 -10.75
CA GLN A 185 -8.27 7.93 -11.66
C GLN A 185 -8.80 7.15 -12.86
N ALA A 186 -9.54 7.85 -13.74
CA ALA A 186 -9.61 7.46 -15.13
C ALA A 186 -8.21 7.66 -15.70
N GLN A 187 -7.51 6.56 -15.98
CA GLN A 187 -6.33 6.58 -16.84
C GLN A 187 -6.77 7.18 -18.17
N THR A 188 -6.27 8.36 -18.51
CA THR A 188 -6.37 8.88 -19.86
C THR A 188 -5.50 7.95 -20.72
N PRO A 189 -6.05 7.19 -21.68
CA PRO A 189 -5.21 6.41 -22.58
C PRO A 189 -4.43 7.40 -23.43
N LEU A 190 -3.11 7.27 -23.40
CA LEU A 190 -2.23 7.91 -24.36
C LEU A 190 -2.68 7.41 -25.75
N SER A 191 -3.40 8.26 -26.48
CA SER A 191 -3.77 8.03 -27.87
C SER A 191 -2.51 8.07 -28.72
N SER A 192 -2.00 6.90 -29.07
CA SER A 192 -1.08 6.73 -30.18
C SER A 192 -1.86 7.01 -31.49
N ASN A 193 -1.79 8.22 -31.97
CA ASN A 193 -2.23 8.56 -33.31
C ASN A 193 -1.03 9.07 -34.12
N SER A 194 -0.24 8.14 -34.62
CA SER A 194 0.63 8.36 -35.75
C SER A 194 -0.03 7.72 -36.99
N ARG A 195 -0.90 8.47 -37.66
CA ARG A 195 -1.19 8.19 -39.06
C ARG A 195 -0.20 8.97 -39.90
N VAL A 196 0.77 8.24 -40.42
CA VAL A 196 1.51 8.62 -41.63
C VAL A 196 0.51 8.50 -42.77
N THR A 197 0.23 9.58 -43.45
CA THR A 197 -0.34 9.57 -44.82
C THR A 197 0.72 10.05 -45.79
N GLU A 198 1.19 9.10 -46.60
CA GLU A 198 1.84 9.37 -47.88
C GLU A 198 0.92 10.16 -48.81
N HIS A 199 1.46 11.23 -49.37
CA HIS A 199 1.34 11.59 -50.79
C HIS A 199 2.50 12.51 -51.15
#